data_ad0f99f0fb9604ee8aa4e9fd1f678e32
#
_entry.id   ad0f99f0fb9604ee8aa4e9fd1f678e32
#
_cell.length_a   1.000
_cell.length_b   1.000
_cell.length_c   1.000
_cell.angle_alpha   90.00
_cell.angle_beta   90.00
_cell.angle_gamma   90.00
#
_symmetry.space_group_name_H-M   'P 1'
#
loop_
_entity.id
_entity.type
_entity.pdbx_description
1 polymer ?
#
loop_
_entity_poly.entity_id
_entity_poly.type
_entity_poly.pdbx_seq_one_letter_code
_entity_poly.pdbx_strand_id
1 'polypeptide(L)'
;MNKKIISIEGNIGVGKSTFISILKKKWPNCDIVSEPVELWKDLTNDDNKNILQMFYEDINRWSYTFQNLACITRMMKIEDKINESNCEYIFLDRSLATDKHVFEKMLFENNNMNLIEHKMYNLWCDFYDKYVRNSKNYTYIYLKCDPNICLNRIKKRGRSEEESINLKYLEDLNKYHDEWLLNNENAIVIDCNESFEDDENKQLEFINLIINKLLVQNDNLDEFYKLKINKENENDNQKKIIKEKSL
;
A
#
# COMPACT_ATOMS: atom_id res chain seq x y z
N MET A 1 22.06 4.00 7.90
CA MET A 1 21.67 3.59 6.53
C MET A 1 20.53 4.49 6.05
N ASN A 2 20.57 4.89 4.78
CA ASN A 2 19.48 5.67 4.20
C ASN A 2 18.35 4.69 3.83
N LYS A 3 17.24 4.70 4.56
CA LYS A 3 16.12 3.77 4.34
C LYS A 3 15.32 4.17 3.12
N LYS A 4 15.00 3.20 2.27
CA LYS A 4 14.17 3.36 1.09
C LYS A 4 12.74 2.97 1.40
N ILE A 5 11.85 3.92 1.28
CA ILE A 5 10.43 3.75 1.60
C ILE A 5 9.65 3.55 0.31
N ILE A 6 8.92 2.45 0.25
CA ILE A 6 8.14 2.04 -0.92
C ILE A 6 6.70 1.86 -0.47
N SER A 7 5.80 2.65 -1.03
CA SER A 7 4.38 2.57 -0.68
C SER A 7 3.60 1.76 -1.71
N ILE A 8 2.82 0.81 -1.23
CA ILE A 8 1.94 -0.04 -2.05
C ILE A 8 0.56 0.60 -2.07
N GLU A 9 0.17 1.06 -3.23
CA GLU A 9 -1.02 1.86 -3.49
C GLU A 9 -2.05 1.09 -4.31
N GLY A 10 -3.29 1.51 -4.24
CA GLY A 10 -4.36 0.95 -5.06
C GLY A 10 -5.68 0.81 -4.32
N ASN A 11 -6.72 0.51 -5.08
CA ASN A 11 -8.10 0.48 -4.63
C ASN A 11 -8.36 -0.54 -3.51
N ILE A 12 -9.50 -0.43 -2.84
CA ILE A 12 -10.00 -1.48 -1.95
C ILE A 12 -10.32 -2.71 -2.81
N GLY A 13 -9.89 -3.89 -2.38
CA GLY A 13 -10.12 -5.13 -3.14
C GLY A 13 -9.12 -5.39 -4.29
N VAL A 14 -8.14 -4.52 -4.56
CA VAL A 14 -7.16 -4.73 -5.65
C VAL A 14 -6.23 -5.93 -5.42
N GLY A 15 -6.00 -6.33 -4.16
CA GLY A 15 -5.10 -7.44 -3.79
C GLY A 15 -3.82 -7.01 -3.08
N LYS A 16 -3.79 -5.82 -2.44
CA LYS A 16 -2.61 -5.33 -1.69
C LYS A 16 -2.09 -6.33 -0.66
N SER A 17 -2.96 -6.91 0.15
CA SER A 17 -2.55 -7.87 1.19
C SER A 17 -1.91 -9.13 0.61
N THR A 18 -2.42 -9.64 -0.52
CA THR A 18 -1.83 -10.75 -1.28
C THR A 18 -0.45 -10.36 -1.80
N PHE A 19 -0.33 -9.17 -2.40
CA PHE A 19 0.94 -8.65 -2.91
C PHE A 19 1.99 -8.49 -1.80
N ILE A 20 1.60 -7.96 -0.64
CA ILE A 20 2.45 -7.85 0.55
C ILE A 20 2.93 -9.23 1.03
N SER A 21 2.05 -10.24 1.01
CA SER A 21 2.44 -11.61 1.37
C SER A 21 3.47 -12.19 0.41
N ILE A 22 3.37 -11.89 -0.89
CA ILE A 22 4.33 -12.28 -1.91
C ILE A 22 5.66 -11.56 -1.69
N LEU A 23 5.65 -10.25 -1.42
CA LEU A 23 6.85 -9.48 -1.10
C LEU A 23 7.60 -10.09 0.09
N LYS A 24 6.91 -10.42 1.19
CA LYS A 24 7.52 -11.08 2.36
C LYS A 24 8.26 -12.37 2.01
N LYS A 25 7.71 -13.16 1.10
CA LYS A 25 8.31 -14.44 0.68
C LYS A 25 9.49 -14.23 -0.26
N LYS A 26 9.39 -13.30 -1.19
CA LYS A 26 10.36 -13.13 -2.28
C LYS A 26 11.42 -12.06 -1.97
N TRP A 27 11.20 -11.24 -0.97
CA TRP A 27 12.11 -10.18 -0.52
C TRP A 27 12.32 -10.23 1.02
N PRO A 28 13.08 -11.22 1.52
CA PRO A 28 13.15 -11.49 2.96
C PRO A 28 13.82 -10.39 3.79
N ASN A 29 14.69 -9.57 3.17
CA ASN A 29 15.41 -8.49 3.85
C ASN A 29 14.67 -7.16 3.74
N CYS A 30 13.38 -7.13 3.99
CA CYS A 30 12.57 -5.93 4.06
C CYS A 30 11.66 -5.95 5.29
N ASP A 31 11.28 -4.77 5.73
CA ASP A 31 10.21 -4.60 6.70
C ASP A 31 8.93 -4.12 6.04
N ILE A 32 7.81 -4.44 6.65
CA ILE A 32 6.48 -4.06 6.16
C ILE A 32 5.72 -3.35 7.26
N VAL A 33 5.14 -2.22 6.93
CA VAL A 33 4.19 -1.47 7.75
C VAL A 33 2.79 -1.75 7.22
N SER A 34 2.04 -2.57 7.94
CA SER A 34 0.64 -2.82 7.61
C SER A 34 -0.25 -1.66 8.04
N GLU A 35 -1.36 -1.47 7.35
CA GLU A 35 -2.40 -0.50 7.75
C GLU A 35 -2.88 -0.76 9.19
N PRO A 36 -3.13 0.28 10.02
CA PRO A 36 -3.49 0.10 11.43
C PRO A 36 -4.98 -0.25 11.64
N VAL A 37 -5.53 -1.14 10.82
CA VAL A 37 -6.97 -1.49 10.80
C VAL A 37 -7.45 -2.05 12.13
N GLU A 38 -6.65 -2.85 12.81
CA GLU A 38 -7.06 -3.43 14.10
C GLU A 38 -7.27 -2.33 15.16
N LEU A 39 -6.40 -1.32 15.21
CA LEU A 39 -6.59 -0.17 16.09
C LEU A 39 -7.90 0.58 15.77
N TRP A 40 -8.27 0.70 14.48
CA TRP A 40 -9.53 1.33 14.09
C TRP A 40 -10.75 0.49 14.48
N LYS A 41 -10.64 -0.84 14.47
CA LYS A 41 -11.68 -1.76 14.91
C LYS A 41 -11.86 -1.78 16.43
N ASP A 42 -10.78 -1.55 17.17
CA ASP A 42 -10.82 -1.49 18.65
C ASP A 42 -11.46 -0.20 19.17
N LEU A 43 -11.49 0.87 18.34
CA LEU A 43 -12.14 2.13 18.69
C LEU A 43 -13.65 2.02 18.43
N THR A 44 -14.40 1.73 19.49
CA THR A 44 -15.85 1.55 19.45
C THR A 44 -16.59 2.64 20.24
N ASN A 45 -17.84 2.93 19.82
CA ASN A 45 -18.78 3.73 20.59
C ASN A 45 -19.53 2.87 21.65
N ASP A 46 -20.45 3.50 22.38
CA ASP A 46 -21.26 2.84 23.41
C ASP A 46 -22.15 1.69 22.86
N ASP A 47 -22.46 1.73 21.56
CA ASP A 47 -23.23 0.67 20.86
C ASP A 47 -22.32 -0.44 20.29
N ASN A 48 -21.04 -0.46 20.65
CA ASN A 48 -20.01 -1.38 20.12
C ASN A 48 -19.79 -1.31 18.61
N LYS A 49 -20.16 -0.21 17.95
CA LYS A 49 -19.81 0.04 16.56
C LYS A 49 -18.42 0.64 16.48
N ASN A 50 -17.53 0.04 15.67
CA ASN A 50 -16.20 0.59 15.47
C ASN A 50 -16.20 1.78 14.50
N ILE A 51 -15.10 2.56 14.50
CA ILE A 51 -15.02 3.80 13.71
C ILE A 51 -15.14 3.56 12.20
N LEU A 52 -14.72 2.40 11.68
CA LEU A 52 -14.89 2.05 10.26
C LEU A 52 -16.37 1.83 9.91
N GLN A 53 -17.11 1.12 10.77
CA GLN A 53 -18.54 0.95 10.60
C GLN A 53 -19.27 2.29 10.64
N MET A 54 -18.97 3.13 11.65
CA MET A 54 -19.56 4.46 11.76
C MET A 54 -19.25 5.32 10.53
N PHE A 55 -18.03 5.28 10.02
CA PHE A 55 -17.63 6.01 8.82
C PHE A 55 -18.44 5.58 7.59
N TYR A 56 -18.55 4.28 7.33
CA TYR A 56 -19.29 3.80 6.16
C TYR A 56 -20.81 3.97 6.31
N GLU A 57 -21.36 3.96 7.53
CA GLU A 57 -22.78 4.22 7.78
C GLU A 57 -23.18 5.68 7.61
N ASP A 58 -22.32 6.61 8.01
CA ASP A 58 -22.54 8.06 7.87
C ASP A 58 -21.23 8.79 7.49
N ILE A 59 -20.92 8.73 6.21
CA ILE A 59 -19.70 9.33 5.64
C ILE A 59 -19.64 10.82 5.95
N ASN A 60 -20.76 11.57 5.86
CA ASN A 60 -20.80 13.01 6.11
C ASN A 60 -20.37 13.37 7.54
N ARG A 61 -20.84 12.59 8.52
CA ARG A 61 -20.51 12.85 9.92
C ARG A 61 -19.07 12.46 10.27
N TRP A 62 -18.57 11.36 9.70
CA TRP A 62 -17.36 10.70 10.20
C TRP A 62 -16.13 10.91 9.33
N SER A 63 -16.24 11.51 8.14
CA SER A 63 -15.12 11.69 7.20
C SER A 63 -13.92 12.38 7.83
N TYR A 64 -14.10 13.57 8.38
CA TYR A 64 -13.00 14.31 8.99
C TYR A 64 -12.40 13.59 10.19
N THR A 65 -13.26 13.03 11.06
CA THR A 65 -12.83 12.30 12.25
C THR A 65 -12.00 11.08 11.87
N PHE A 66 -12.51 10.27 10.93
CA PHE A 66 -11.82 9.06 10.49
C PHE A 66 -10.53 9.35 9.73
N GLN A 67 -10.51 10.36 8.84
CA GLN A 67 -9.29 10.73 8.11
C GLN A 67 -8.18 11.23 9.04
N ASN A 68 -8.50 12.01 10.09
CA ASN A 68 -7.51 12.41 11.09
C ASN A 68 -6.97 11.20 11.87
N LEU A 69 -7.84 10.28 12.28
CA LEU A 69 -7.42 9.06 12.97
C LEU A 69 -6.51 8.21 12.07
N ALA A 70 -6.89 8.00 10.81
CA ALA A 70 -6.12 7.23 9.85
C ALA A 70 -4.73 7.86 9.63
N CYS A 71 -4.68 9.18 9.42
CA CYS A 71 -3.46 9.95 9.26
C CYS A 71 -2.52 9.78 10.45
N ILE A 72 -2.98 10.08 11.68
CA ILE A 72 -2.16 10.05 12.89
C ILE A 72 -1.67 8.64 13.19
N THR A 73 -2.55 7.64 13.14
CA THR A 73 -2.17 6.25 13.45
C THR A 73 -1.23 5.65 12.42
N ARG A 74 -1.36 6.03 11.15
CA ARG A 74 -0.44 5.66 10.09
C ARG A 74 0.92 6.32 10.29
N MET A 75 0.96 7.63 10.61
CA MET A 75 2.21 8.34 10.92
C MET A 75 2.97 7.64 12.05
N MET A 76 2.32 7.38 13.17
CA MET A 76 2.92 6.70 14.33
C MET A 76 3.53 5.36 13.90
N LYS A 77 2.74 4.52 13.25
CA LYS A 77 3.18 3.18 12.85
C LYS A 77 4.33 3.17 11.85
N ILE A 78 4.36 4.15 10.93
CA ILE A 78 5.45 4.31 9.95
C ILE A 78 6.73 4.74 10.68
N GLU A 79 6.67 5.76 11.53
CA GLU A 79 7.85 6.28 12.20
C GLU A 79 8.41 5.27 13.22
N ASP A 80 7.57 4.59 13.99
CA ASP A 80 8.01 3.53 14.89
C ASP A 80 8.77 2.46 14.10
N LYS A 81 8.18 1.95 13.00
CA LYS A 81 8.84 0.93 12.20
C LYS A 81 10.15 1.42 11.56
N ILE A 82 10.20 2.66 11.07
CA ILE A 82 11.42 3.22 10.49
C ILE A 82 12.53 3.35 11.55
N ASN A 83 12.19 3.71 12.77
CA ASN A 83 13.17 3.85 13.86
C ASN A 83 13.68 2.49 14.35
N GLU A 84 12.84 1.47 14.39
CA GLU A 84 13.18 0.12 14.86
C GLU A 84 13.87 -0.74 13.80
N SER A 85 13.58 -0.52 12.53
CA SER A 85 14.02 -1.39 11.43
C SER A 85 15.52 -1.32 11.20
N ASN A 86 16.14 -2.47 10.94
CA ASN A 86 17.50 -2.59 10.43
C ASN A 86 17.53 -2.85 8.90
N CYS A 87 16.37 -2.96 8.25
CA CYS A 87 16.27 -3.20 6.81
C CYS A 87 16.50 -1.91 6.03
N GLU A 88 17.09 -2.02 4.85
CA GLU A 88 17.22 -0.90 3.90
C GLU A 88 15.88 -0.56 3.27
N TYR A 89 15.05 -1.57 2.99
CA TYR A 89 13.75 -1.42 2.32
C TYR A 89 12.62 -1.57 3.31
N ILE A 90 11.73 -0.58 3.33
CA ILE A 90 10.50 -0.58 4.12
C ILE A 90 9.30 -0.40 3.18
N PHE A 91 8.43 -1.40 3.14
CA PHE A 91 7.21 -1.35 2.35
C PHE A 91 6.04 -0.91 3.24
N LEU A 92 5.23 0.01 2.74
CA LEU A 92 4.03 0.51 3.40
C LEU A 92 2.77 -0.04 2.72
N ASP A 93 1.81 -0.53 3.49
CA ASP A 93 0.44 -0.73 3.01
C ASP A 93 -0.28 0.61 3.04
N ARG A 94 -0.19 1.36 1.96
CA ARG A 94 -0.51 2.77 1.81
C ARG A 94 0.37 3.73 2.63
N SER A 95 0.38 4.97 2.21
CA SER A 95 1.11 6.07 2.82
C SER A 95 0.18 7.23 3.20
N LEU A 96 0.71 8.22 3.87
CA LEU A 96 0.00 9.49 4.09
C LEU A 96 -0.33 10.22 2.80
N ALA A 97 0.47 10.01 1.74
CA ALA A 97 0.18 10.56 0.43
C ALA A 97 -1.12 9.97 -0.15
N THR A 98 -1.41 8.67 0.11
CA THR A 98 -2.71 8.07 -0.26
C THR A 98 -3.86 8.74 0.48
N ASP A 99 -3.71 8.92 1.79
CA ASP A 99 -4.75 9.57 2.59
C ASP A 99 -5.03 10.99 2.06
N LYS A 100 -3.99 11.75 1.71
CA LYS A 100 -4.10 13.12 1.19
C LYS A 100 -4.64 13.17 -0.25
N HIS A 101 -4.03 12.40 -1.17
CA HIS A 101 -4.29 12.54 -2.61
C HIS A 101 -5.49 11.73 -3.10
N VAL A 102 -5.93 10.74 -2.32
CA VAL A 102 -7.03 9.85 -2.70
C VAL A 102 -8.22 10.01 -1.76
N PHE A 103 -8.09 9.57 -0.52
CA PHE A 103 -9.24 9.48 0.38
C PHE A 103 -9.78 10.86 0.80
N GLU A 104 -8.94 11.70 1.35
CA GLU A 104 -9.34 13.03 1.81
C GLU A 104 -9.80 13.90 0.64
N LYS A 105 -9.03 13.92 -0.46
CA LYS A 105 -9.40 14.68 -1.66
C LYS A 105 -10.77 14.27 -2.20
N MET A 106 -11.03 12.97 -2.30
CA MET A 106 -12.32 12.43 -2.71
C MET A 106 -13.45 12.88 -1.78
N LEU A 107 -13.26 12.76 -0.47
CA LEU A 107 -14.27 13.15 0.53
C LEU A 107 -14.56 14.65 0.50
N PHE A 108 -13.54 15.48 0.30
CA PHE A 108 -13.72 16.93 0.15
C PHE A 108 -14.45 17.26 -1.15
N GLU A 109 -14.03 16.74 -2.30
CA GLU A 109 -14.67 17.02 -3.59
C GLU A 109 -16.12 16.47 -3.67
N ASN A 110 -16.44 15.41 -2.92
CA ASN A 110 -17.79 14.88 -2.77
C ASN A 110 -18.62 15.61 -1.70
N ASN A 111 -18.13 16.72 -1.12
CA ASN A 111 -18.77 17.50 -0.07
C ASN A 111 -19.02 16.74 1.24
N ASN A 112 -18.26 15.66 1.51
CA ASN A 112 -18.31 14.94 2.77
C ASN A 112 -17.41 15.56 3.85
N MET A 113 -16.56 16.52 3.47
CA MET A 113 -15.75 17.37 4.35
C MET A 113 -15.94 18.83 3.95
N ASN A 114 -16.02 19.73 4.93
CA ASN A 114 -16.10 21.15 4.65
C ASN A 114 -14.71 21.78 4.42
N LEU A 115 -14.71 23.03 3.92
CA LEU A 115 -13.45 23.73 3.58
C LEU A 115 -12.50 23.91 4.77
N ILE A 116 -13.02 24.08 5.98
CA ILE A 116 -12.16 24.24 7.17
C ILE A 116 -11.53 22.91 7.55
N GLU A 117 -12.29 21.83 7.54
CA GLU A 117 -11.79 20.46 7.78
C GLU A 117 -10.71 20.09 6.77
N HIS A 118 -10.96 20.32 5.47
CA HIS A 118 -9.97 20.12 4.40
C HIS A 118 -8.68 20.92 4.66
N LYS A 119 -8.77 22.21 5.00
CA LYS A 119 -7.59 23.02 5.29
C LYS A 119 -6.83 22.52 6.53
N MET A 120 -7.54 22.16 7.59
CA MET A 120 -6.92 21.61 8.81
C MET A 120 -6.20 20.30 8.53
N TYR A 121 -6.83 19.40 7.78
CA TYR A 121 -6.21 18.13 7.39
C TYR A 121 -4.91 18.33 6.59
N ASN A 122 -4.95 19.23 5.61
CA ASN A 122 -3.76 19.56 4.80
C ASN A 122 -2.63 20.18 5.65
N LEU A 123 -2.93 20.98 6.69
CA LEU A 123 -1.92 21.49 7.61
C LEU A 123 -1.18 20.33 8.33
N TRP A 124 -1.86 19.26 8.72
CA TRP A 124 -1.23 18.08 9.31
C TRP A 124 -0.33 17.34 8.32
N CYS A 125 -0.79 17.14 7.09
CA CYS A 125 0.02 16.53 6.04
C CYS A 125 1.28 17.37 5.73
N ASP A 126 1.13 18.68 5.61
CA ASP A 126 2.24 19.60 5.33
C ASP A 126 3.23 19.66 6.51
N PHE A 127 2.74 19.59 7.75
CA PHE A 127 3.60 19.48 8.93
C PHE A 127 4.44 18.20 8.88
N TYR A 128 3.82 17.06 8.59
CA TYR A 128 4.55 15.80 8.50
C TYR A 128 5.59 15.83 7.38
N ASP A 129 5.21 16.27 6.19
CA ASP A 129 6.13 16.33 5.04
C ASP A 129 7.31 17.27 5.27
N LYS A 130 7.09 18.36 6.01
CA LYS A 130 8.12 19.37 6.26
C LYS A 130 9.04 19.03 7.44
N TYR A 131 8.48 18.51 8.51
CA TYR A 131 9.21 18.41 9.79
C TYR A 131 9.52 16.98 10.24
N VAL A 132 8.81 16.00 9.69
CA VAL A 132 9.00 14.59 10.04
C VAL A 132 9.62 13.82 8.90
N ARG A 133 8.90 13.71 7.78
CA ARG A 133 9.37 12.93 6.64
C ARG A 133 8.73 13.38 5.32
N ASN A 134 9.58 13.68 4.34
CA ASN A 134 9.13 14.09 3.02
C ASN A 134 8.69 12.87 2.18
N SER A 135 7.37 12.70 2.02
CA SER A 135 6.77 11.62 1.23
C SER A 135 7.08 11.70 -0.29
N LYS A 136 7.52 12.86 -0.78
CA LYS A 136 7.97 13.01 -2.19
C LYS A 136 9.16 12.14 -2.56
N ASN A 137 9.92 11.68 -1.55
CA ASN A 137 11.05 10.78 -1.75
C ASN A 137 10.66 9.29 -1.74
N TYR A 138 9.36 8.98 -1.65
CA TYR A 138 8.89 7.59 -1.68
C TYR A 138 8.81 7.07 -3.12
N THR A 139 9.04 5.79 -3.27
CA THR A 139 8.66 5.05 -4.49
C THR A 139 7.25 4.50 -4.27
N TYR A 140 6.39 4.60 -5.28
CA TYR A 140 5.02 4.11 -5.22
C TYR A 140 4.85 2.90 -6.12
N ILE A 141 4.24 1.83 -5.61
CA ILE A 141 3.79 0.69 -6.41
C ILE A 141 2.28 0.81 -6.53
N TYR A 142 1.80 1.22 -7.69
CA TYR A 142 0.37 1.35 -7.95
C TYR A 142 -0.18 0.05 -8.55
N LEU A 143 -0.88 -0.72 -7.72
CA LEU A 143 -1.67 -1.87 -8.15
C LEU A 143 -2.97 -1.35 -8.77
N LYS A 144 -3.05 -1.35 -10.11
CA LYS A 144 -4.20 -0.85 -10.85
C LYS A 144 -5.13 -2.01 -11.21
N CYS A 145 -6.44 -1.84 -10.98
CA CYS A 145 -7.43 -2.85 -11.26
C CYS A 145 -8.79 -2.18 -11.57
N ASP A 146 -9.57 -2.79 -12.44
CA ASP A 146 -10.94 -2.35 -12.73
C ASP A 146 -11.81 -2.37 -11.45
N PRO A 147 -12.56 -1.29 -11.17
CA PRO A 147 -13.41 -1.20 -9.98
C PRO A 147 -14.44 -2.34 -9.85
N ASN A 148 -14.96 -2.89 -10.96
CA ASN A 148 -15.87 -4.03 -10.92
C ASN A 148 -15.17 -5.31 -10.42
N ILE A 149 -13.92 -5.53 -10.83
CA ILE A 149 -13.12 -6.65 -10.35
C ILE A 149 -12.84 -6.48 -8.87
N CYS A 150 -12.48 -5.28 -8.44
CA CYS A 150 -12.28 -4.94 -7.03
C CYS A 150 -13.55 -5.22 -6.20
N LEU A 151 -14.72 -4.78 -6.67
CA LEU A 151 -16.01 -5.02 -6.00
C LEU A 151 -16.31 -6.52 -5.85
N ASN A 152 -16.06 -7.31 -6.90
CA ASN A 152 -16.26 -8.75 -6.86
C ASN A 152 -15.32 -9.43 -5.83
N ARG A 153 -14.07 -8.97 -5.74
CA ARG A 153 -13.10 -9.46 -4.74
C ARG A 153 -13.50 -9.08 -3.31
N ILE A 154 -14.04 -7.86 -3.09
CA ILE A 154 -14.58 -7.41 -1.80
C ILE A 154 -15.75 -8.32 -1.38
N LYS A 155 -16.72 -8.55 -2.26
CA LYS A 155 -17.87 -9.43 -1.99
C LYS A 155 -17.42 -10.86 -1.67
N LYS A 156 -16.45 -11.41 -2.41
CA LYS A 156 -15.91 -12.76 -2.17
C LYS A 156 -15.21 -12.84 -0.80
N ARG A 157 -14.53 -11.77 -0.38
CA ARG A 157 -13.84 -11.69 0.92
C ARG A 157 -14.80 -11.62 2.10
N GLY A 158 -15.97 -10.97 1.95
CA GLY A 158 -17.07 -10.98 2.89
C GLY A 158 -16.80 -10.33 4.25
N ARG A 159 -16.07 -9.22 4.29
CA ARG A 159 -15.87 -8.43 5.52
C ARG A 159 -17.10 -7.59 5.81
N SER A 160 -17.64 -7.70 7.04
CA SER A 160 -18.84 -6.98 7.44
C SER A 160 -18.71 -5.46 7.34
N GLU A 161 -17.53 -4.91 7.63
CA GLU A 161 -17.27 -3.47 7.57
C GLU A 161 -17.32 -2.93 6.13
N GLU A 162 -17.18 -3.79 5.13
CA GLU A 162 -17.10 -3.43 3.71
C GLU A 162 -18.43 -3.66 2.95
N GLU A 163 -19.48 -4.14 3.61
CA GLU A 163 -20.77 -4.49 2.95
C GLU A 163 -21.42 -3.29 2.25
N SER A 164 -21.25 -2.08 2.80
CA SER A 164 -21.82 -0.85 2.25
C SER A 164 -21.00 -0.24 1.09
N ILE A 165 -19.82 -0.79 0.78
CA ILE A 165 -18.97 -0.31 -0.33
C ILE A 165 -19.66 -0.65 -1.66
N ASN A 166 -20.00 0.39 -2.42
CA ASN A 166 -20.62 0.27 -3.73
C ASN A 166 -19.61 0.56 -4.87
N LEU A 167 -20.04 0.27 -6.10
CA LEU A 167 -19.20 0.47 -7.29
C LEU A 167 -18.79 1.93 -7.46
N LYS A 168 -19.71 2.88 -7.25
CA LYS A 168 -19.43 4.31 -7.41
C LYS A 168 -18.30 4.79 -6.51
N TYR A 169 -18.28 4.34 -5.26
CA TYR A 169 -17.19 4.65 -4.32
C TYR A 169 -15.83 4.12 -4.82
N LEU A 170 -15.79 2.92 -5.38
CA LEU A 170 -14.57 2.33 -5.96
C LEU A 170 -14.14 3.03 -7.25
N GLU A 171 -15.09 3.48 -8.09
CA GLU A 171 -14.80 4.28 -9.28
C GLU A 171 -14.17 5.62 -8.90
N ASP A 172 -14.69 6.29 -7.87
CA ASP A 172 -14.14 7.54 -7.37
C ASP A 172 -12.72 7.31 -6.80
N LEU A 173 -12.51 6.30 -5.97
CA LEU A 173 -11.17 5.94 -5.49
C LEU A 173 -10.20 5.65 -6.63
N ASN A 174 -10.63 4.91 -7.66
CA ASN A 174 -9.79 4.61 -8.83
C ASN A 174 -9.41 5.88 -9.58
N LYS A 175 -10.36 6.80 -9.79
CA LYS A 175 -10.11 8.11 -10.42
C LYS A 175 -9.00 8.87 -9.71
N TYR A 176 -9.05 9.00 -8.38
CA TYR A 176 -8.05 9.77 -7.62
C TYR A 176 -6.69 9.07 -7.55
N HIS A 177 -6.64 7.74 -7.52
CA HIS A 177 -5.38 7.00 -7.69
C HIS A 177 -4.77 7.25 -9.07
N ASP A 178 -5.57 7.18 -10.13
CA ASP A 178 -5.12 7.42 -11.51
C ASP A 178 -4.62 8.86 -11.69
N GLU A 179 -5.35 9.85 -11.20
CA GLU A 179 -4.92 11.25 -11.25
C GLU A 179 -3.57 11.49 -10.56
N TRP A 180 -3.34 10.83 -9.44
CA TRP A 180 -2.11 11.01 -8.66
C TRP A 180 -0.94 10.18 -9.19
N LEU A 181 -1.15 8.92 -9.57
CA LEU A 181 -0.07 7.97 -9.78
C LEU A 181 0.29 7.69 -11.24
N LEU A 182 -0.63 7.87 -12.21
CA LEU A 182 -0.32 7.54 -13.60
C LEU A 182 0.75 8.45 -14.22
N ASN A 183 0.85 9.71 -13.76
CA ASN A 183 1.85 10.66 -14.23
C ASN A 183 2.95 10.94 -13.18
N ASN A 184 3.05 10.11 -12.15
CA ASN A 184 4.05 10.26 -11.11
C ASN A 184 5.30 9.46 -11.50
N GLU A 185 6.42 10.15 -11.74
CA GLU A 185 7.71 9.55 -12.12
C GLU A 185 8.28 8.58 -11.06
N ASN A 186 7.84 8.69 -9.81
CA ASN A 186 8.23 7.76 -8.74
C ASN A 186 7.27 6.56 -8.64
N ALA A 187 6.25 6.46 -9.49
CA ALA A 187 5.31 5.34 -9.47
C ALA A 187 5.70 4.22 -10.45
N ILE A 188 5.43 3.00 -10.02
CA ILE A 188 5.46 1.77 -10.82
C ILE A 188 4.03 1.29 -10.92
N VAL A 189 3.46 1.28 -12.12
CA VAL A 189 2.08 0.82 -12.34
C VAL A 189 2.10 -0.67 -12.67
N ILE A 190 1.33 -1.45 -11.93
CA ILE A 190 1.18 -2.91 -12.11
C ILE A 190 -0.29 -3.22 -12.38
N ASP A 191 -0.58 -3.84 -13.53
CA ASP A 191 -1.93 -4.32 -13.85
C ASP A 191 -2.29 -5.54 -13.01
N CYS A 192 -3.38 -5.41 -12.23
CA CYS A 192 -3.88 -6.44 -11.33
C CYS A 192 -5.30 -6.91 -11.72
N ASN A 193 -5.73 -6.71 -12.97
CA ASN A 193 -7.03 -7.19 -13.44
C ASN A 193 -7.11 -8.71 -13.39
N GLU A 194 -6.06 -9.41 -13.77
CA GLU A 194 -5.95 -10.84 -13.61
C GLU A 194 -5.40 -11.22 -12.21
N SER A 195 -5.71 -12.43 -11.77
CA SER A 195 -5.14 -12.94 -10.51
C SER A 195 -3.64 -13.20 -10.67
N PHE A 196 -2.88 -12.87 -9.64
CA PHE A 196 -1.45 -13.16 -9.52
C PHE A 196 -1.13 -14.00 -8.28
N GLU A 197 -2.15 -14.39 -7.51
CA GLU A 197 -1.99 -15.09 -6.23
C GLU A 197 -1.26 -16.43 -6.40
N ASP A 198 -1.65 -17.19 -7.42
CA ASP A 198 -1.10 -18.53 -7.71
C ASP A 198 -0.21 -18.55 -8.96
N ASP A 199 0.12 -17.39 -9.54
CA ASP A 199 0.95 -17.27 -10.75
C ASP A 199 2.37 -16.80 -10.41
N GLU A 200 3.27 -17.75 -10.21
CA GLU A 200 4.66 -17.45 -9.86
C GLU A 200 5.39 -16.63 -10.93
N ASN A 201 5.06 -16.77 -12.21
CA ASN A 201 5.71 -16.01 -13.29
C ASN A 201 5.30 -14.53 -13.21
N LYS A 202 4.01 -14.22 -13.03
CA LYS A 202 3.55 -12.85 -12.78
C LYS A 202 4.15 -12.25 -11.52
N GLN A 203 4.24 -13.03 -10.44
CA GLN A 203 4.87 -12.57 -9.21
C GLN A 203 6.34 -12.19 -9.43
N LEU A 204 7.09 -12.98 -10.19
CA LEU A 204 8.49 -12.70 -10.52
C LEU A 204 8.61 -11.48 -11.45
N GLU A 205 7.72 -11.34 -12.42
CA GLU A 205 7.65 -10.16 -13.29
C GLU A 205 7.46 -8.88 -12.46
N PHE A 206 6.50 -8.86 -11.53
CA PHE A 206 6.25 -7.72 -10.66
C PHE A 206 7.46 -7.36 -9.80
N ILE A 207 8.11 -8.37 -9.20
CA ILE A 207 9.33 -8.15 -8.40
C ILE A 207 10.44 -7.56 -9.27
N ASN A 208 10.64 -8.07 -10.50
CA ASN A 208 11.66 -7.55 -11.42
C ASN A 208 11.38 -6.11 -11.85
N LEU A 209 10.11 -5.73 -12.09
CA LEU A 209 9.74 -4.34 -12.38
C LEU A 209 10.13 -3.40 -11.23
N ILE A 210 9.88 -3.81 -9.99
CA ILE A 210 10.24 -3.03 -8.80
C ILE A 210 11.75 -2.89 -8.70
N ILE A 211 12.48 -4.01 -8.81
CA ILE A 211 13.94 -4.02 -8.75
C ILE A 211 14.53 -3.07 -9.81
N ASN A 212 14.10 -3.18 -11.06
CA ASN A 212 14.61 -2.36 -12.16
C ASN A 212 14.38 -0.86 -11.90
N LYS A 213 13.21 -0.47 -11.38
CA LYS A 213 12.93 0.93 -11.03
C LYS A 213 13.83 1.43 -9.90
N LEU A 214 14.03 0.62 -8.88
CA LEU A 214 14.88 0.97 -7.73
C LEU A 214 16.36 1.05 -8.14
N LEU A 215 16.80 0.23 -9.09
CA LEU A 215 18.16 0.28 -9.66
C LEU A 215 18.40 1.56 -10.46
N VAL A 216 17.43 1.98 -11.29
CA VAL A 216 17.52 3.23 -12.06
C VAL A 216 17.59 4.46 -11.14
N GLN A 217 16.96 4.40 -9.97
CA GLN A 217 17.01 5.46 -8.96
C GLN A 217 18.29 5.46 -8.12
N ASN A 218 19.13 4.43 -8.23
CA ASN A 218 20.38 4.28 -7.49
C ASN A 218 21.52 3.99 -8.47
N ASP A 219 22.53 4.86 -8.50
CA ASP A 219 23.76 4.67 -9.29
C ASP A 219 24.63 3.47 -8.81
N ASN A 220 24.17 2.66 -7.86
CA ASN A 220 24.91 1.53 -7.29
C ASN A 220 24.31 0.18 -7.73
N LEU A 221 24.80 -0.32 -8.84
CA LEU A 221 24.43 -1.57 -9.51
C LEU A 221 24.87 -2.86 -8.76
N ASP A 222 25.85 -2.78 -7.87
CA ASP A 222 26.60 -3.98 -7.43
C ASP A 222 25.89 -4.87 -6.40
N GLU A 223 25.02 -4.34 -5.56
CA GLU A 223 24.44 -5.10 -4.45
C GLU A 223 23.25 -5.99 -4.90
N PHE A 224 22.50 -5.54 -5.88
CA PHE A 224 21.38 -6.30 -6.45
C PHE A 224 21.82 -7.44 -7.37
N TYR A 225 22.90 -7.27 -8.09
CA TYR A 225 23.48 -8.38 -8.85
C TYR A 225 23.95 -9.52 -7.95
N LYS A 226 24.46 -9.22 -6.76
CA LYS A 226 24.84 -10.24 -5.75
C LYS A 226 23.65 -11.05 -5.24
N LEU A 227 22.49 -10.40 -5.03
CA LEU A 227 21.26 -11.11 -4.60
C LEU A 227 20.69 -12.01 -5.71
N LYS A 228 20.81 -11.59 -6.97
CA LYS A 228 20.35 -12.39 -8.12
C LYS A 228 21.24 -13.59 -8.39
N ILE A 229 22.56 -13.39 -8.35
CA ILE A 229 23.57 -14.44 -8.55
C ILE A 229 23.51 -15.51 -7.43
N ASN A 230 23.30 -15.10 -6.19
CA ASN A 230 23.17 -16.07 -5.08
C ASN A 230 21.93 -16.96 -5.22
N LYS A 231 20.81 -16.45 -5.70
CA LYS A 231 19.58 -17.26 -5.92
C LYS A 231 19.70 -18.19 -7.13
N GLU A 232 20.39 -17.79 -8.20
CA GLU A 232 20.63 -18.67 -9.34
C GLU A 232 21.59 -19.81 -8.95
N ASN A 233 22.61 -19.54 -8.14
CA ASN A 233 23.53 -20.54 -7.61
C ASN A 233 22.88 -21.50 -6.60
N GLU A 234 21.95 -21.06 -5.76
CA GLU A 234 21.18 -21.92 -4.85
C GLU A 234 20.21 -22.84 -5.60
N ASN A 235 19.55 -22.35 -6.64
CA ASN A 235 18.66 -23.14 -7.48
C ASN A 235 19.41 -24.20 -8.31
N ASP A 236 20.60 -23.87 -8.83
CA ASP A 236 21.42 -24.82 -9.56
C ASP A 236 22.05 -25.87 -8.65
N ASN A 237 22.41 -25.53 -7.41
CA ASN A 237 22.87 -26.50 -6.41
C ASN A 237 21.73 -27.42 -5.96
N GLN A 238 20.51 -26.93 -5.77
CA GLN A 238 19.36 -27.79 -5.45
C GLN A 238 19.03 -28.75 -6.61
N LYS A 239 19.10 -28.30 -7.87
CA LYS A 239 18.90 -29.15 -9.03
C LYS A 239 19.99 -30.22 -9.17
N LYS A 240 21.26 -29.92 -8.82
CA LYS A 240 22.34 -30.91 -8.77
C LYS A 240 22.13 -31.97 -7.70
N ILE A 241 21.75 -31.57 -6.49
CA ILE A 241 21.47 -32.46 -5.36
C ILE A 241 20.29 -33.42 -5.66
N ILE A 242 19.25 -32.91 -6.35
CA ILE A 242 18.12 -33.76 -6.77
C ILE A 242 18.53 -34.77 -7.84
N LYS A 243 19.40 -34.38 -8.79
CA LYS A 243 19.92 -35.29 -9.81
C LYS A 243 20.85 -36.38 -9.24
N GLU A 244 21.65 -36.06 -8.24
CA GLU A 244 22.55 -37.03 -7.58
C GLU A 244 21.81 -38.01 -6.65
N LYS A 245 20.60 -37.67 -6.19
CA LYS A 245 19.75 -38.58 -5.38
C LYS A 245 18.81 -39.44 -6.21
N SER A 246 18.78 -39.29 -7.53
CA SER A 246 17.94 -40.05 -8.47
C SER A 246 18.74 -41.03 -9.35
N LEU A 247 20.02 -41.22 -9.05
CA LEU A 247 20.94 -42.26 -9.57
C LEU A 247 21.30 -43.23 -8.46
#